data_fa457c6500bc828290c133ce40fdc4f5
#
_entry.id   fa457c6500bc828290c133ce40fdc4f5
#
_cell.length_a   1.000
_cell.length_b   1.000
_cell.length_c   1.000
_cell.angle_alpha   90.00
_cell.angle_beta   90.00
_cell.angle_gamma   90.00
#
_symmetry.space_group_name_H-M   'P 1'
#
loop_
_entity.id
_entity.type
_entity.pdbx_description
1 polymer ?
#
loop_
_entity_poly.entity_id
_entity_poly.type
_entity_poly.pdbx_seq_one_letter_code
_entity_poly.pdbx_strand_id
1 'polypeptide(L)' 'MTSRNRNPTTYLTADELKQIAAERFAEAATLPAGPEQQDVLKKACSYQSLAEMKEWLSSELRPPR' A
#
# COMPACT_ATOMS: atom_id res chain seq x y z
N MET A 1 20.72 11.98 -10.58
CA MET A 1 20.30 11.67 -10.60
C MET A 1 19.71 11.17 -10.69
N THR A 2 19.53 11.02 -10.70
CA THR A 2 19.03 10.57 -10.82
C THR A 2 18.06 10.08 -10.60
N SER A 3 17.34 10.28 -10.55
CA SER A 3 16.38 9.86 -10.30
C SER A 3 15.76 9.16 -10.94
N ARG A 4 15.35 8.62 -10.95
CA ARG A 4 14.81 7.91 -11.52
C ARG A 4 13.64 7.67 -11.26
N ASN A 5 12.89 7.40 -11.68
CA ASN A 5 11.73 7.21 -11.56
C ASN A 5 11.42 5.97 -11.24
N ARG A 6 11.48 5.56 -10.20
CA ARG A 6 11.15 4.34 -9.87
C ARG A 6 9.80 4.28 -9.37
N ASN A 7 9.13 3.22 -9.46
CA ASN A 7 7.85 2.96 -8.91
C ASN A 7 7.98 2.93 -7.41
N PRO A 8 7.36 3.83 -6.69
CA PRO A 8 7.57 3.85 -5.23
C PRO A 8 7.16 2.57 -4.55
N THR A 9 6.16 1.88 -5.05
CA THR A 9 5.73 0.66 -4.38
C THR A 9 6.78 -0.43 -4.45
N THR A 10 7.74 -0.30 -5.35
CA THR A 10 8.80 -1.27 -5.47
C THR A 10 9.76 -1.19 -4.29
N TYR A 11 9.93 0.00 -3.76
CA TYR A 11 10.87 0.19 -2.67
C TYR A 11 10.25 0.17 -1.31
N LEU A 12 8.95 0.35 -1.23
CA LEU A 12 8.32 0.47 0.08
C LEU A 12 8.27 -0.88 0.77
N THR A 13 8.49 -0.86 2.06
CA THR A 13 8.34 -2.06 2.84
C THR A 13 6.85 -2.32 3.09
N ALA A 14 6.56 -3.51 3.60
CA ALA A 14 5.17 -3.83 3.93
C ALA A 14 4.62 -2.85 4.94
N ASP A 15 5.42 -2.47 5.92
CA ASP A 15 4.96 -1.51 6.92
C ASP A 15 4.63 -0.18 6.31
N GLU A 16 5.47 0.29 5.40
CA GLU A 16 5.22 1.56 4.75
C GLU A 16 3.97 1.49 3.90
N LEU A 17 3.78 0.39 3.22
CA LEU A 17 2.57 0.23 2.41
C LEU A 17 1.33 0.20 3.29
N LYS A 18 1.42 -0.46 4.43
CA LYS A 18 0.29 -0.47 5.35
C LYS A 18 -0.03 0.94 5.83
N GLN A 19 1.00 1.70 6.08
CA GLN A 19 0.80 3.06 6.54
C GLN A 19 0.13 3.91 5.47
N ILE A 20 0.58 3.76 4.23
CA ILE A 20 -0.05 4.48 3.14
C ILE A 20 -1.50 4.06 2.98
N ALA A 21 -1.76 2.76 3.08
CA ALA A 21 -3.14 2.28 2.99
C ALA A 21 -4.00 2.89 4.08
N ALA A 22 -3.48 2.95 5.29
CA ALA A 22 -4.23 3.54 6.40
C ALA A 22 -4.54 4.99 6.13
N GLU A 23 -3.56 5.70 5.57
CA GLU A 23 -3.77 7.10 5.23
C GLU A 23 -4.82 7.26 4.16
N ARG A 24 -4.79 6.39 3.16
CA ARG A 24 -5.80 6.45 2.11
C ARG A 24 -7.18 6.14 2.65
N PHE A 25 -7.27 5.17 3.54
CA PHE A 25 -8.55 4.86 4.16
C PHE A 25 -9.06 6.04 4.98
N ALA A 26 -8.18 6.67 5.73
CA ALA A 26 -8.57 7.84 6.51
C ALA A 26 -9.05 8.97 5.61
N GLU A 27 -8.36 9.16 4.50
CA GLU A 27 -8.74 10.17 3.54
C GLU A 27 -10.12 9.87 2.97
N ALA A 28 -10.37 8.62 2.63
CA ALA A 28 -11.67 8.25 2.10
C ALA A 28 -12.77 8.51 3.11
N ALA A 29 -12.47 8.35 4.38
CA ALA A 29 -13.47 8.56 5.41
C ALA A 29 -13.91 10.02 5.49
N THR A 30 -13.08 10.93 5.02
CA THR A 30 -13.43 12.34 5.05
C THR A 30 -14.16 12.78 3.79
N LEU A 31 -14.24 11.92 2.80
CA LEU A 31 -14.90 12.27 1.55
C LEU A 31 -16.34 11.87 1.57
N PRO A 32 -17.20 12.62 0.87
CA PRO A 32 -18.59 12.18 0.77
C PRO A 32 -18.67 10.93 -0.10
N ALA A 33 -19.71 10.16 0.16
CA ALA A 33 -19.92 8.95 -0.63
C ALA A 33 -20.04 9.34 -2.09
N GLY A 34 -19.28 8.65 -2.94
CA GLY A 34 -19.31 8.95 -4.36
C GLY A 34 -18.13 8.37 -5.07
N PRO A 35 -17.97 8.74 -6.35
CA PRO A 35 -16.87 8.16 -7.15
C PRO A 35 -15.51 8.49 -6.60
N GLU A 36 -15.32 9.68 -6.06
CA GLU A 36 -14.03 10.04 -5.52
C GLU A 36 -13.67 9.18 -4.33
N GLN A 37 -14.63 8.97 -3.45
CA GLN A 37 -14.39 8.13 -2.30
C GLN A 37 -14.07 6.70 -2.74
N GLN A 38 -14.78 6.22 -3.74
CA GLN A 38 -14.52 4.89 -4.26
C GLN A 38 -13.12 4.76 -4.82
N ASP A 39 -12.66 5.79 -5.51
CA ASP A 39 -11.32 5.77 -6.05
C ASP A 39 -10.28 5.67 -4.95
N VAL A 40 -10.44 6.48 -3.92
CA VAL A 40 -9.48 6.46 -2.82
C VAL A 40 -9.52 5.11 -2.11
N LEU A 41 -10.72 4.57 -1.93
CA LEU A 41 -10.84 3.26 -1.30
C LEU A 41 -10.16 2.18 -2.11
N LYS A 42 -10.30 2.24 -3.43
CA LYS A 42 -9.63 1.27 -4.27
C LYS A 42 -8.13 1.35 -4.13
N LYS A 43 -7.60 2.55 -4.09
CA LYS A 43 -6.16 2.72 -3.92
C LYS A 43 -5.72 2.21 -2.56
N ALA A 44 -6.49 2.50 -1.53
CA ALA A 44 -6.16 2.02 -0.21
C ALA A 44 -6.13 0.49 -0.19
N CYS A 45 -7.10 -0.13 -0.81
CA CYS A 45 -7.14 -1.58 -0.88
C CYS A 45 -5.94 -2.13 -1.64
N SER A 46 -5.56 -1.46 -2.72
CA SER A 46 -4.40 -1.89 -3.49
C SER A 46 -3.13 -1.85 -2.65
N TYR A 47 -2.94 -0.78 -1.93
CA TYR A 47 -1.76 -0.67 -1.07
C TYR A 47 -1.78 -1.75 0.00
N GLN A 48 -2.95 -1.99 0.56
CA GLN A 48 -3.05 -3.00 1.60
C GLN A 48 -2.74 -4.39 1.05
N SER A 49 -3.25 -4.69 -0.14
CA SER A 49 -2.97 -5.97 -0.77
C SER A 49 -1.49 -6.14 -1.04
N LEU A 50 -0.86 -5.07 -1.52
CA LEU A 50 0.58 -5.12 -1.77
C LEU A 50 1.35 -5.35 -0.49
N ALA A 51 0.92 -4.70 0.58
CA ALA A 51 1.59 -4.86 1.86
C ALA A 51 1.50 -6.29 2.34
N GLU A 52 0.32 -6.86 2.23
CA GLU A 52 0.12 -8.23 2.65
C GLU A 52 0.94 -9.19 1.81
N MET A 53 0.99 -8.93 0.52
CA MET A 53 1.76 -9.78 -0.35
C MET A 53 3.25 -9.71 -0.02
N LYS A 54 3.75 -8.52 0.24
CA LYS A 54 5.14 -8.38 0.60
C LYS A 54 5.47 -9.08 1.91
N GLU A 55 4.58 -8.95 2.86
CA GLU A 55 4.76 -9.63 4.12
C GLU A 55 4.80 -11.12 3.93
N TRP A 56 3.90 -11.60 3.13
CA TRP A 56 3.80 -13.02 2.88
C TRP A 56 5.06 -13.54 2.20
N LEU A 57 5.53 -12.82 1.21
CA LEU A 57 6.74 -13.23 0.50
C LEU A 57 7.95 -13.19 1.41
N SER A 58 8.03 -12.19 2.25
CA SER A 58 9.13 -12.11 3.20
C SER A 58 9.13 -13.30 4.14
N SER A 59 7.96 -13.66 4.58
CA SER A 59 7.83 -14.82 5.45
C SER A 59 8.31 -16.07 4.78
N GLU A 60 7.96 -16.23 3.53
CA GLU A 60 8.35 -17.39 2.79
C GLU A 60 9.83 -17.46 2.56
N LEU A 61 10.43 -16.34 2.33
CA LEU A 61 11.86 -16.28 2.08
C LEU A 61 12.68 -16.48 3.34
N ARG A 62 12.07 -16.35 4.50
CA ARG A 62 12.78 -16.53 5.71
C ARG A 62 13.20 -17.92 5.89
N PRO A 63 14.40 -18.20 6.27
CA PRO A 63 14.83 -19.57 6.47
C PRO A 63 14.11 -20.14 7.67
N PRO A 64 13.79 -21.41 7.58
CA PRO A 64 13.15 -22.04 8.73
C PRO A 64 14.14 -22.17 9.85
N ARG A 65 13.70 -22.16 11.00
CA ARG A 65 14.55 -22.24 12.00
C ARG A 65 14.54 -23.18 12.69
#